data_2c3e8a15541fa26a7abb6163c73b775f
#
_entry.id   2c3e8a15541fa26a7abb6163c73b775f
#
_cell.length_a   1.000
_cell.length_b   1.000
_cell.length_c   1.000
_cell.angle_alpha   90.00
_cell.angle_beta   90.00
_cell.angle_gamma   90.00
#
_symmetry.space_group_name_H-M   'P 1'
#
loop_
_entity.id
_entity.type
_entity.pdbx_description
1 polymer ?
#
loop_
_entity_poly.entity_id
_entity_poly.type
_entity_poly.pdbx_seq_one_letter_code
_entity_poly.pdbx_strand_id
1 'polypeptide(L)'
;MPTPADSAPAAPAPSWARDLLLLALLAGALNFLLLGRLPLANPDESRYAGIPREMLARDDWVVPHLNGIPYFEKPPLVYWTVGLSRVLFGPGEFAARLTPALFGLGGVLLAYAAGRRLYGRRAGWCAAGVLATCLLHFTLSRVLLLDMPVAMLMAATLVCFLAGVHEPPGPRRRALFLGLYAAAALATLAKGLIGFLIPGAVMFLWLLLLGEWRRLRPLHLPSGAALFLLIAAPWHLLAAQRHDGWARFYFIREHWERFTTDTHLRGEPWWFFGVVLLAGLFPWVGFLVPAVRSALAGGWARRRENGAGWFFVLWVAFIVLFFSLSRSKLIPYILPVYPALAVLVGGWLARRWEAGEVAPLRTGLRIGAAGYLLLAVALVVLAFRPGLVRGASQVTGLAPLA
;
A
#
# COMPACT_ATOMS: atom_id res chain seq x y z
N MET A 1 -33.64 18.27 -50.30
CA MET A 1 -32.31 18.10 -49.75
C MET A 1 -32.41 18.40 -48.27
N PRO A 2 -32.19 17.44 -47.35
CA PRO A 2 -32.16 17.75 -45.94
C PRO A 2 -30.80 18.39 -45.60
N THR A 3 -30.85 19.49 -44.87
CA THR A 3 -29.69 20.22 -44.31
C THR A 3 -28.89 19.31 -43.38
N PRO A 4 -27.53 19.37 -43.43
CA PRO A 4 -26.71 18.60 -42.48
C PRO A 4 -27.00 19.12 -41.07
N ALA A 5 -27.45 18.20 -40.20
CA ALA A 5 -27.59 18.45 -38.77
C ALA A 5 -26.24 18.88 -38.20
N ASP A 6 -26.21 20.09 -37.61
CA ASP A 6 -25.09 20.58 -36.81
C ASP A 6 -24.69 19.52 -35.79
N SER A 7 -23.57 18.82 -36.05
CA SER A 7 -22.95 17.96 -35.07
C SER A 7 -22.41 18.83 -33.94
N ALA A 8 -23.10 18.83 -32.81
CA ALA A 8 -22.61 19.47 -31.61
C ALA A 8 -21.14 19.08 -31.37
N PRO A 9 -20.24 20.02 -31.05
CA PRO A 9 -18.83 19.72 -30.83
C PRO A 9 -18.69 18.65 -29.73
N ALA A 10 -18.01 17.55 -30.07
CA ALA A 10 -17.75 16.48 -29.12
C ALA A 10 -17.08 17.04 -27.84
N ALA A 11 -17.70 16.80 -26.70
CA ALA A 11 -17.15 17.27 -25.43
C ALA A 11 -15.66 16.83 -25.29
N PRO A 12 -14.76 17.74 -24.89
CA PRO A 12 -13.34 17.44 -24.82
C PRO A 12 -13.10 16.22 -23.92
N ALA A 13 -12.30 15.27 -24.41
CA ALA A 13 -11.99 14.06 -23.67
C ALA A 13 -11.44 14.42 -22.28
N PRO A 14 -11.97 13.82 -21.20
CA PRO A 14 -11.60 14.20 -19.84
C PRO A 14 -10.10 13.98 -19.61
N SER A 15 -9.40 15.05 -19.28
CA SER A 15 -7.94 15.05 -19.15
C SER A 15 -7.49 14.27 -17.91
N TRP A 16 -6.37 13.53 -18.01
CA TRP A 16 -5.73 12.86 -16.88
C TRP A 16 -5.38 13.86 -15.77
N ALA A 17 -4.82 15.02 -16.14
CA ALA A 17 -4.40 16.05 -15.22
C ALA A 17 -5.55 16.57 -14.35
N ARG A 18 -6.72 16.82 -14.95
CA ARG A 18 -7.91 17.25 -14.19
C ARG A 18 -8.36 16.20 -13.18
N ASP A 19 -8.43 14.93 -13.58
CA ASP A 19 -8.85 13.86 -12.69
C ASP A 19 -7.87 13.67 -11.53
N LEU A 20 -6.56 13.67 -11.81
CA LEU A 20 -5.52 13.56 -10.80
C LEU A 20 -5.53 14.75 -9.83
N LEU A 21 -5.74 15.98 -10.33
CA LEU A 21 -5.85 17.16 -9.47
C LEU A 21 -7.07 17.07 -8.55
N LEU A 22 -8.24 16.70 -9.08
CA LEU A 22 -9.45 16.55 -8.27
C LEU A 22 -9.28 15.46 -7.21
N LEU A 23 -8.69 14.33 -7.57
CA LEU A 23 -8.40 13.26 -6.60
C LEU A 23 -7.37 13.71 -5.56
N ALA A 24 -6.32 14.43 -5.96
CA ALA A 24 -5.33 14.97 -5.03
C ALA A 24 -5.97 15.93 -4.03
N LEU A 25 -6.92 16.77 -4.46
CA LEU A 25 -7.67 17.66 -3.56
C LEU A 25 -8.61 16.88 -2.63
N LEU A 26 -9.42 15.95 -3.16
CA LEU A 26 -10.40 15.21 -2.35
C LEU A 26 -9.74 14.23 -1.39
N ALA A 27 -8.85 13.37 -1.89
CA ALA A 27 -8.13 12.40 -1.06
C ALA A 27 -7.08 13.09 -0.17
N GLY A 28 -6.49 14.19 -0.64
CA GLY A 28 -5.63 15.05 0.16
C GLY A 28 -6.38 15.64 1.35
N ALA A 29 -7.59 16.18 1.13
CA ALA A 29 -8.43 16.65 2.23
C ALA A 29 -8.67 15.56 3.28
N LEU A 30 -9.01 14.33 2.85
CA LEU A 30 -9.17 13.20 3.78
C LEU A 30 -7.89 12.87 4.56
N ASN A 31 -6.74 12.86 3.90
CA ASN A 31 -5.48 12.45 4.51
C ASN A 31 -4.85 13.52 5.40
N PHE A 32 -4.97 14.81 5.04
CA PHE A 32 -4.26 15.88 5.74
C PHE A 32 -5.11 16.65 6.74
N LEU A 33 -6.46 16.60 6.64
CA LEU A 33 -7.33 17.28 7.58
C LEU A 33 -7.09 16.74 9.00
N LEU A 34 -6.76 17.64 9.94
CA LEU A 34 -6.50 17.34 11.35
C LEU A 34 -5.34 16.34 11.59
N LEU A 35 -4.40 16.19 10.66
CA LEU A 35 -3.32 15.19 10.72
C LEU A 35 -2.43 15.35 11.97
N GLY A 36 -2.15 16.57 12.40
CA GLY A 36 -1.32 16.87 13.57
C GLY A 36 -2.10 17.11 14.88
N ARG A 37 -3.42 16.83 14.93
CA ARG A 37 -4.22 17.20 16.10
C ARG A 37 -4.07 16.25 17.29
N LEU A 38 -3.80 14.99 17.05
CA LEU A 38 -3.62 13.99 18.11
C LEU A 38 -2.13 13.80 18.42
N PRO A 39 -1.76 13.59 19.70
CA PRO A 39 -0.39 13.27 20.06
C PRO A 39 0.09 12.00 19.37
N LEU A 40 1.41 11.82 19.25
CA LEU A 40 2.01 10.62 18.68
C LEU A 40 1.73 9.42 19.59
N ALA A 41 1.27 8.33 19.00
CA ALA A 41 0.99 7.10 19.71
C ALA A 41 2.28 6.37 20.12
N ASN A 42 2.38 5.98 21.39
CA ASN A 42 3.47 5.13 21.89
C ASN A 42 3.17 3.64 21.65
N PRO A 43 4.20 2.81 21.43
CA PRO A 43 5.63 3.16 21.30
C PRO A 43 6.06 3.47 19.87
N ASP A 44 5.26 3.16 18.85
CA ASP A 44 5.74 3.10 17.46
C ASP A 44 5.92 4.49 16.83
N GLU A 45 4.91 5.38 16.89
CA GLU A 45 5.05 6.71 16.30
C GLU A 45 6.14 7.53 17.00
N SER A 46 6.25 7.41 18.33
CA SER A 46 7.28 8.10 19.10
C SER A 46 8.69 7.63 18.72
N ARG A 47 8.88 6.33 18.51
CA ARG A 47 10.12 5.74 18.02
C ARG A 47 10.49 6.29 16.64
N TYR A 48 9.57 6.21 15.68
CA TYR A 48 9.82 6.63 14.30
C TYR A 48 9.89 8.15 14.13
N ALA A 49 9.41 8.94 15.08
CA ALA A 49 9.63 10.39 15.15
C ALA A 49 10.93 10.75 15.90
N GLY A 50 11.34 9.94 16.88
CA GLY A 50 12.57 10.13 17.65
C GLY A 50 13.83 9.94 16.83
N ILE A 51 13.87 8.90 16.00
CA ILE A 51 15.04 8.58 15.16
C ILE A 51 15.42 9.75 14.23
N PRO A 52 14.53 10.32 13.41
CA PRO A 52 14.88 11.48 12.56
C PRO A 52 15.29 12.72 13.37
N ARG A 53 14.73 12.90 14.57
CA ARG A 53 15.15 13.98 15.48
C ARG A 53 16.60 13.83 15.89
N GLU A 54 17.03 12.62 16.24
CA GLU A 54 18.42 12.34 16.61
C GLU A 54 19.36 12.43 15.41
N MET A 55 18.93 11.97 14.23
CA MET A 55 19.70 12.15 12.98
C MET A 55 19.97 13.62 12.67
N LEU A 56 18.95 14.47 12.80
CA LEU A 56 19.09 15.93 12.66
C LEU A 56 20.02 16.53 13.71
N ALA A 57 19.87 16.14 14.98
CA ALA A 57 20.69 16.69 16.07
C ALA A 57 22.18 16.28 15.98
N ARG A 58 22.47 15.13 15.38
CA ARG A 58 23.82 14.58 15.21
C ARG A 58 24.45 14.92 13.85
N ASP A 59 23.65 15.47 12.92
CA ASP A 59 24.00 15.61 11.50
C ASP A 59 24.51 14.29 10.87
N ASP A 60 23.94 13.15 11.33
CA ASP A 60 24.26 11.83 10.80
C ASP A 60 23.04 11.22 10.08
N TRP A 61 23.08 11.27 8.76
CA TRP A 61 22.03 10.75 7.88
C TRP A 61 22.24 9.29 7.47
N VAL A 62 23.35 8.67 7.91
CA VAL A 62 23.69 7.28 7.56
C VAL A 62 23.32 6.32 8.69
N VAL A 63 23.70 6.63 9.92
CA VAL A 63 23.47 5.78 11.09
C VAL A 63 22.29 6.30 11.90
N PRO A 64 21.10 5.64 11.82
CA PRO A 64 19.97 6.01 12.66
C PRO A 64 20.30 5.74 14.14
N HIS A 65 19.85 6.63 15.04
CA HIS A 65 19.99 6.43 16.49
C HIS A 65 18.63 6.55 17.16
N LEU A 66 18.45 5.79 18.23
CA LEU A 66 17.30 5.88 19.14
C LEU A 66 17.79 5.87 20.59
N ASN A 67 17.50 6.93 21.33
CA ASN A 67 17.99 7.15 22.70
C ASN A 67 19.53 7.05 22.81
N GLY A 68 20.22 7.59 21.81
CA GLY A 68 21.68 7.59 21.72
C GLY A 68 22.32 6.30 21.22
N ILE A 69 21.55 5.24 21.00
CA ILE A 69 22.04 3.92 20.56
C ILE A 69 21.80 3.76 19.06
N PRO A 70 22.76 3.22 18.27
CA PRO A 70 22.56 2.91 16.86
C PRO A 70 21.38 1.97 16.64
N TYR A 71 20.50 2.35 15.71
CA TYR A 71 19.24 1.64 15.42
C TYR A 71 19.19 1.16 13.97
N PHE A 72 19.61 -0.07 13.72
CA PHE A 72 19.76 -0.65 12.40
C PHE A 72 18.63 -1.59 11.96
N GLU A 73 17.53 -1.66 12.72
CA GLU A 73 16.45 -2.59 12.39
C GLU A 73 15.81 -2.28 11.02
N LYS A 74 15.84 -1.03 10.58
CA LYS A 74 15.20 -0.60 9.33
C LYS A 74 16.06 0.38 8.56
N PRO A 75 15.95 0.36 7.20
CA PRO A 75 16.62 1.32 6.32
C PRO A 75 16.04 2.73 6.44
N PRO A 76 16.73 3.76 5.92
CA PRO A 76 16.56 5.14 6.32
C PRO A 76 15.50 5.94 5.57
N LEU A 77 14.89 5.46 4.47
CA LEU A 77 14.03 6.28 3.61
C LEU A 77 12.95 7.03 4.39
N VAL A 78 12.27 6.33 5.31
CA VAL A 78 11.19 6.95 6.10
C VAL A 78 11.77 7.96 7.09
N TYR A 79 12.93 7.68 7.68
CA TYR A 79 13.61 8.63 8.59
C TYR A 79 14.05 9.88 7.84
N TRP A 80 14.59 9.74 6.63
CA TRP A 80 14.98 10.87 5.80
C TRP A 80 13.78 11.75 5.42
N THR A 81 12.68 11.14 5.01
CA THR A 81 11.47 11.89 4.61
C THR A 81 10.80 12.57 5.79
N VAL A 82 10.77 11.94 6.97
CA VAL A 82 10.28 12.55 8.21
C VAL A 82 11.24 13.65 8.68
N GLY A 83 12.55 13.43 8.62
CA GLY A 83 13.56 14.45 8.94
C GLY A 83 13.40 15.69 8.07
N LEU A 84 13.29 15.52 6.75
CA LEU A 84 13.02 16.61 5.82
C LEU A 84 11.71 17.34 6.14
N SER A 85 10.65 16.58 6.42
CA SER A 85 9.36 17.16 6.82
C SER A 85 9.49 18.02 8.08
N ARG A 86 10.26 17.58 9.07
CA ARG A 86 10.50 18.35 10.30
C ARG A 86 11.32 19.63 10.06
N VAL A 87 12.26 19.59 9.14
CA VAL A 87 13.02 20.79 8.73
C VAL A 87 12.09 21.82 8.08
N LEU A 88 11.15 21.37 7.24
CA LEU A 88 10.26 22.26 6.48
C LEU A 88 9.06 22.77 7.29
N PHE A 89 8.48 21.94 8.17
CA PHE A 89 7.22 22.22 8.85
C PHE A 89 7.33 22.26 10.40
N GLY A 90 8.55 22.15 10.92
CA GLY A 90 8.81 22.17 12.36
C GLY A 90 8.63 20.79 13.05
N PRO A 91 8.81 20.72 14.37
CA PRO A 91 8.91 19.46 15.11
C PRO A 91 7.57 18.81 15.48
N GLY A 92 6.44 19.34 15.03
CA GLY A 92 5.10 18.88 15.42
C GLY A 92 4.67 17.54 14.83
N GLU A 93 3.54 17.05 15.31
CA GLU A 93 2.93 15.77 14.89
C GLU A 93 2.51 15.76 13.43
N PHE A 94 2.13 16.92 12.88
CA PHE A 94 1.83 17.08 11.46
C PHE A 94 3.06 16.70 10.60
N ALA A 95 4.20 17.27 10.92
CA ALA A 95 5.45 17.00 10.19
C ALA A 95 5.85 15.52 10.29
N ALA A 96 5.65 14.89 11.45
CA ALA A 96 5.93 13.47 11.63
C ALA A 96 5.05 12.58 10.75
N ARG A 97 3.75 12.88 10.63
CA ARG A 97 2.77 12.08 9.87
C ARG A 97 2.67 12.45 8.39
N LEU A 98 3.33 13.52 7.95
CA LEU A 98 3.27 13.97 6.55
C LEU A 98 3.76 12.87 5.58
N THR A 99 4.82 12.14 5.94
CA THR A 99 5.36 11.05 5.11
C THR A 99 4.31 9.97 4.81
N PRO A 100 3.70 9.27 5.79
CA PRO A 100 2.68 8.27 5.49
C PRO A 100 1.46 8.86 4.78
N ALA A 101 1.06 10.10 5.07
CA ALA A 101 -0.06 10.75 4.41
C ALA A 101 0.19 11.00 2.90
N LEU A 102 1.40 11.43 2.54
CA LEU A 102 1.80 11.60 1.14
C LEU A 102 1.86 10.28 0.38
N PHE A 103 2.42 9.22 0.99
CA PHE A 103 2.42 7.89 0.38
C PHE A 103 1.01 7.32 0.25
N GLY A 104 0.14 7.53 1.24
CA GLY A 104 -1.27 7.14 1.18
C GLY A 104 -2.00 7.84 0.03
N LEU A 105 -1.82 9.15 -0.12
CA LEU A 105 -2.34 9.90 -1.26
C LEU A 105 -1.78 9.37 -2.59
N GLY A 106 -0.46 9.12 -2.66
CA GLY A 106 0.18 8.52 -3.82
C GLY A 106 -0.43 7.16 -4.20
N GLY A 107 -0.77 6.34 -3.21
CA GLY A 107 -1.47 5.07 -3.40
C GLY A 107 -2.85 5.24 -4.04
N VAL A 108 -3.63 6.24 -3.61
CA VAL A 108 -4.95 6.56 -4.20
C VAL A 108 -4.80 6.98 -5.66
N LEU A 109 -3.84 7.85 -5.97
CA LEU A 109 -3.56 8.26 -7.35
C LEU A 109 -3.07 7.09 -8.22
N LEU A 110 -2.28 6.19 -7.65
CA LEU A 110 -1.81 4.97 -8.31
C LEU A 110 -2.98 4.00 -8.61
N ALA A 111 -3.90 3.80 -7.66
CA ALA A 111 -5.09 2.96 -7.86
C ALA A 111 -5.99 3.55 -8.95
N TYR A 112 -6.17 4.88 -8.99
CA TYR A 112 -6.84 5.56 -10.10
C TYR A 112 -6.16 5.27 -11.43
N ALA A 113 -4.85 5.45 -11.51
CA ALA A 113 -4.09 5.27 -12.74
C ALA A 113 -4.18 3.81 -13.25
N ALA A 114 -4.05 2.83 -12.36
CA ALA A 114 -4.18 1.42 -12.66
C ALA A 114 -5.61 1.08 -13.14
N GLY A 115 -6.63 1.49 -12.39
CA GLY A 115 -8.03 1.25 -12.73
C GLY A 115 -8.42 1.89 -14.06
N ARG A 116 -8.02 3.17 -14.27
CA ARG A 116 -8.30 3.89 -15.53
C ARG A 116 -7.63 3.25 -16.73
N ARG A 117 -6.36 2.82 -16.58
CA ARG A 117 -5.61 2.21 -17.69
C ARG A 117 -6.18 0.86 -18.10
N LEU A 118 -6.64 0.05 -17.14
CA LEU A 118 -7.07 -1.32 -17.38
C LEU A 118 -8.56 -1.45 -17.67
N TYR A 119 -9.38 -0.63 -17.04
CA TYR A 119 -10.85 -0.79 -17.04
C TYR A 119 -11.61 0.51 -17.34
N GLY A 120 -10.90 1.59 -17.72
CA GLY A 120 -11.50 2.85 -18.08
C GLY A 120 -11.63 3.87 -16.93
N ARG A 121 -12.00 5.12 -17.29
CA ARG A 121 -12.00 6.26 -16.37
C ARG A 121 -12.87 6.05 -15.14
N ARG A 122 -14.08 5.48 -15.31
CA ARG A 122 -15.00 5.21 -14.19
C ARG A 122 -14.39 4.22 -13.20
N ALA A 123 -13.76 3.17 -13.70
CA ALA A 123 -13.06 2.20 -12.88
C ALA A 123 -11.90 2.83 -12.09
N GLY A 124 -11.18 3.78 -12.69
CA GLY A 124 -10.16 4.56 -11.98
C GLY A 124 -10.76 5.35 -10.81
N TRP A 125 -11.84 6.09 -11.00
CA TRP A 125 -12.51 6.83 -9.94
C TRP A 125 -13.05 5.92 -8.83
N CYS A 126 -13.66 4.79 -9.20
CA CYS A 126 -14.12 3.80 -8.23
C CYS A 126 -12.95 3.21 -7.44
N ALA A 127 -11.86 2.83 -8.10
CA ALA A 127 -10.68 2.28 -7.42
C ALA A 127 -10.04 3.28 -6.44
N ALA A 128 -9.91 4.54 -6.86
CA ALA A 128 -9.44 5.61 -5.99
C ALA A 128 -10.36 5.82 -4.78
N GLY A 129 -11.68 5.88 -4.99
CA GLY A 129 -12.66 6.02 -3.92
C GLY A 129 -12.62 4.85 -2.93
N VAL A 130 -12.55 3.62 -3.43
CA VAL A 130 -12.41 2.42 -2.60
C VAL A 130 -11.15 2.50 -1.75
N LEU A 131 -9.99 2.80 -2.35
CA LEU A 131 -8.73 2.84 -1.59
C LEU A 131 -8.69 3.98 -0.58
N ALA A 132 -9.14 5.18 -0.95
CA ALA A 132 -9.14 6.35 -0.07
C ALA A 132 -10.02 6.17 1.17
N THR A 133 -11.06 5.34 1.08
CA THR A 133 -12.08 5.18 2.13
C THR A 133 -12.09 3.81 2.80
N CYS A 134 -11.25 2.86 2.35
CA CYS A 134 -11.12 1.59 3.09
C CYS A 134 -10.36 1.82 4.40
N LEU A 135 -10.85 1.19 5.46
CA LEU A 135 -10.46 1.47 6.84
C LEU A 135 -8.94 1.38 7.06
N LEU A 136 -8.31 0.30 6.63
CA LEU A 136 -6.89 0.09 6.94
C LEU A 136 -5.98 1.08 6.20
N HIS A 137 -6.24 1.35 4.91
CA HIS A 137 -5.46 2.32 4.16
C HIS A 137 -5.62 3.74 4.73
N PHE A 138 -6.88 4.16 4.99
CA PHE A 138 -7.16 5.47 5.58
C PHE A 138 -6.48 5.65 6.93
N THR A 139 -6.63 4.66 7.83
CA THR A 139 -6.03 4.74 9.18
C THR A 139 -4.51 4.79 9.10
N LEU A 140 -3.88 3.87 8.36
CA LEU A 140 -2.43 3.79 8.29
C LEU A 140 -1.77 4.91 7.47
N SER A 141 -2.53 5.60 6.61
CA SER A 141 -2.04 6.83 5.96
C SER A 141 -1.87 8.00 6.93
N ARG A 142 -2.45 7.92 8.13
CA ARG A 142 -2.46 8.96 9.16
C ARG A 142 -1.65 8.60 10.41
N VAL A 143 -0.96 7.47 10.39
CA VAL A 143 -0.13 6.98 11.50
C VAL A 143 1.30 6.83 11.00
N LEU A 144 2.27 7.33 11.77
CA LEU A 144 3.69 7.24 11.41
C LEU A 144 4.20 5.81 11.60
N LEU A 145 4.09 5.02 10.52
CA LEU A 145 4.67 3.69 10.38
C LEU A 145 5.40 3.58 9.04
N LEU A 146 6.35 2.65 8.97
CA LEU A 146 7.07 2.37 7.73
C LEU A 146 6.23 1.59 6.71
N ASP A 147 5.09 1.07 7.15
CA ASP A 147 4.24 0.17 6.38
C ASP A 147 3.55 0.88 5.20
N MET A 148 3.10 2.12 5.40
CA MET A 148 2.45 2.86 4.31
C MET A 148 3.43 3.17 3.16
N PRO A 149 4.62 3.75 3.39
CA PRO A 149 5.61 3.95 2.34
C PRO A 149 5.98 2.66 1.59
N VAL A 150 6.33 1.59 2.30
CA VAL A 150 6.72 0.33 1.63
C VAL A 150 5.56 -0.27 0.85
N ALA A 151 4.35 -0.27 1.39
CA ALA A 151 3.18 -0.83 0.73
C ALA A 151 2.86 -0.11 -0.59
N MET A 152 2.93 1.23 -0.60
CA MET A 152 2.65 2.01 -1.80
C MET A 152 3.77 1.91 -2.84
N LEU A 153 5.03 1.81 -2.41
CA LEU A 153 6.16 1.57 -3.32
C LEU A 153 6.13 0.16 -3.92
N MET A 154 5.76 -0.86 -3.14
CA MET A 154 5.51 -2.21 -3.67
C MET A 154 4.36 -2.21 -4.68
N ALA A 155 3.28 -1.49 -4.39
CA ALA A 155 2.16 -1.33 -5.32
C ALA A 155 2.59 -0.61 -6.60
N ALA A 156 3.41 0.43 -6.51
CA ALA A 156 3.97 1.13 -7.67
C ALA A 156 4.84 0.19 -8.52
N THR A 157 5.67 -0.65 -7.89
CA THR A 157 6.46 -1.69 -8.57
C THR A 157 5.57 -2.62 -9.39
N LEU A 158 4.51 -3.15 -8.77
CA LEU A 158 3.59 -4.10 -9.40
C LEU A 158 2.71 -3.47 -10.48
N VAL A 159 2.24 -2.25 -10.28
CA VAL A 159 1.47 -1.50 -11.29
C VAL A 159 2.35 -1.12 -12.48
N CYS A 160 3.58 -0.66 -12.25
CA CYS A 160 4.54 -0.38 -13.32
C CYS A 160 4.87 -1.64 -14.13
N PHE A 161 5.02 -2.79 -13.48
CA PHE A 161 5.19 -4.07 -14.16
C PHE A 161 4.01 -4.40 -15.06
N LEU A 162 2.79 -4.43 -14.50
CA LEU A 162 1.59 -4.77 -15.24
C LEU A 162 1.35 -3.82 -16.41
N ALA A 163 1.55 -2.52 -16.19
CA ALA A 163 1.46 -1.53 -17.26
C ALA A 163 2.54 -1.73 -18.33
N GLY A 164 3.78 -2.01 -17.92
CA GLY A 164 4.92 -2.20 -18.81
C GLY A 164 4.80 -3.43 -19.71
N VAL A 165 4.31 -4.56 -19.19
CA VAL A 165 4.12 -5.78 -20.00
C VAL A 165 2.99 -5.65 -21.04
N HIS A 166 2.07 -4.71 -20.87
CA HIS A 166 0.99 -4.41 -21.82
C HIS A 166 1.31 -3.22 -22.74
N GLU A 167 2.42 -2.50 -22.51
CA GLU A 167 2.83 -1.39 -23.34
C GLU A 167 3.70 -1.89 -24.51
N PRO A 168 3.48 -1.41 -25.75
CA PRO A 168 4.37 -1.70 -26.88
C PRO A 168 5.82 -1.26 -26.60
N PRO A 169 6.83 -1.91 -27.23
CA PRO A 169 8.21 -1.45 -27.14
C PRO A 169 8.36 0.02 -27.51
N GLY A 170 9.02 0.81 -26.64
CA GLY A 170 9.18 2.24 -26.84
C GLY A 170 9.53 2.99 -25.55
N PRO A 171 9.62 4.35 -25.61
CA PRO A 171 10.02 5.16 -24.47
C PRO A 171 9.10 5.01 -23.25
N ARG A 172 7.79 4.90 -23.46
CA ARG A 172 6.80 4.70 -22.38
C ARG A 172 7.01 3.38 -21.66
N ARG A 173 7.22 2.28 -22.39
CA ARG A 173 7.53 0.98 -21.80
C ARG A 173 8.82 1.04 -20.98
N ARG A 174 9.87 1.66 -21.54
CA ARG A 174 11.14 1.87 -20.83
C ARG A 174 10.94 2.65 -19.53
N ALA A 175 10.19 3.75 -19.56
CA ALA A 175 9.89 4.55 -18.38
C ALA A 175 9.14 3.74 -17.30
N LEU A 176 8.16 2.90 -17.68
CA LEU A 176 7.44 2.02 -16.76
C LEU A 176 8.37 0.99 -16.10
N PHE A 177 9.25 0.33 -16.87
CA PHE A 177 10.20 -0.60 -16.27
C PHE A 177 11.26 0.10 -15.40
N LEU A 178 11.76 1.27 -15.78
CA LEU A 178 12.64 2.06 -14.92
C LEU A 178 11.90 2.50 -13.64
N GLY A 179 10.63 2.89 -13.74
CA GLY A 179 9.76 3.16 -12.59
C GLY A 179 9.59 1.96 -11.66
N LEU A 180 9.46 0.76 -12.22
CA LEU A 180 9.44 -0.49 -11.45
C LEU A 180 10.71 -0.66 -10.61
N TYR A 181 11.90 -0.53 -11.23
CA TYR A 181 13.18 -0.71 -10.53
C TYR A 181 13.41 0.39 -9.49
N ALA A 182 13.07 1.62 -9.80
CA ALA A 182 13.16 2.74 -8.86
C ALA A 182 12.22 2.55 -7.65
N ALA A 183 10.96 2.17 -7.88
CA ALA A 183 10.00 1.92 -6.81
C ALA A 183 10.43 0.73 -5.92
N ALA A 184 10.93 -0.36 -6.52
CA ALA A 184 11.47 -1.51 -5.78
C ALA A 184 12.69 -1.13 -4.91
N ALA A 185 13.61 -0.31 -5.45
CA ALA A 185 14.77 0.18 -4.71
C ALA A 185 14.36 1.08 -3.52
N LEU A 186 13.43 2.01 -3.75
CA LEU A 186 12.88 2.86 -2.68
C LEU A 186 12.11 2.03 -1.65
N ALA A 187 11.34 1.00 -2.07
CA ALA A 187 10.67 0.08 -1.14
C ALA A 187 11.69 -0.68 -0.27
N THR A 188 12.84 -1.06 -0.85
CA THR A 188 13.94 -1.67 -0.11
C THR A 188 14.51 -0.71 0.92
N LEU A 189 14.71 0.56 0.56
CA LEU A 189 15.15 1.60 1.49
C LEU A 189 14.07 2.01 2.52
N ALA A 190 12.79 1.66 2.30
CA ALA A 190 11.72 1.95 3.26
C ALA A 190 11.63 0.90 4.37
N LYS A 191 11.80 -0.40 4.05
CA LYS A 191 11.59 -1.46 5.07
C LYS A 191 12.48 -2.70 4.92
N GLY A 192 13.33 -2.75 3.91
CA GLY A 192 14.27 -3.85 3.69
C GLY A 192 13.90 -4.75 2.51
N LEU A 193 14.47 -5.95 2.49
CA LEU A 193 14.43 -6.87 1.34
C LEU A 193 13.01 -7.22 0.86
N ILE A 194 12.02 -7.21 1.75
CA ILE A 194 10.62 -7.47 1.40
C ILE A 194 10.11 -6.50 0.32
N GLY A 195 10.69 -5.28 0.25
CA GLY A 195 10.31 -4.24 -0.71
C GLY A 195 10.47 -4.67 -2.17
N PHE A 196 11.44 -5.54 -2.49
CA PHE A 196 11.62 -6.07 -3.84
C PHE A 196 11.32 -7.57 -3.97
N LEU A 197 11.55 -8.37 -2.91
CA LEU A 197 11.34 -9.82 -2.96
C LEU A 197 9.86 -10.18 -3.14
N ILE A 198 8.96 -9.53 -2.40
CA ILE A 198 7.52 -9.81 -2.50
C ILE A 198 6.96 -9.41 -3.88
N PRO A 199 7.18 -8.19 -4.40
CA PRO A 199 6.77 -7.87 -5.76
C PRO A 199 7.42 -8.79 -6.80
N GLY A 200 8.70 -9.14 -6.65
CA GLY A 200 9.41 -10.08 -7.51
C GLY A 200 8.74 -11.44 -7.57
N ALA A 201 8.35 -11.99 -6.41
CA ALA A 201 7.66 -13.26 -6.32
C ALA A 201 6.26 -13.23 -6.97
N VAL A 202 5.49 -12.15 -6.77
CA VAL A 202 4.18 -11.97 -7.42
C VAL A 202 4.33 -11.93 -8.94
N MET A 203 5.29 -11.15 -9.46
CA MET A 203 5.58 -11.05 -10.89
C MET A 203 6.00 -12.40 -11.45
N PHE A 204 6.91 -13.11 -10.77
CA PHE A 204 7.38 -14.43 -11.18
C PHE A 204 6.24 -15.45 -11.25
N LEU A 205 5.41 -15.53 -10.20
CA LEU A 205 4.27 -16.44 -10.17
C LEU A 205 3.26 -16.16 -11.29
N TRP A 206 2.95 -14.89 -11.53
CA TRP A 206 2.06 -14.52 -12.63
C TRP A 206 2.61 -14.95 -13.99
N LEU A 207 3.91 -14.70 -14.25
CA LEU A 207 4.57 -15.11 -15.48
C LEU A 207 4.60 -16.64 -15.64
N LEU A 208 4.85 -17.36 -14.54
CA LEU A 208 4.88 -18.82 -14.52
C LEU A 208 3.49 -19.40 -14.84
N LEU A 209 2.45 -18.91 -14.16
CA LEU A 209 1.08 -19.43 -14.28
C LEU A 209 0.44 -19.09 -15.64
N LEU A 210 0.75 -17.94 -16.20
CA LEU A 210 0.21 -17.53 -17.51
C LEU A 210 1.10 -17.93 -18.68
N GLY A 211 2.37 -18.26 -18.45
CA GLY A 211 3.32 -18.58 -19.51
C GLY A 211 3.73 -17.37 -20.37
N GLU A 212 3.65 -16.16 -19.81
CA GLU A 212 3.77 -14.89 -20.55
C GLU A 212 5.20 -14.31 -20.55
N TRP A 213 6.22 -15.17 -20.47
CA TRP A 213 7.64 -14.78 -20.42
C TRP A 213 8.10 -13.91 -21.59
N ARG A 214 7.50 -14.09 -22.77
CA ARG A 214 7.82 -13.29 -23.96
C ARG A 214 7.46 -11.81 -23.79
N ARG A 215 6.48 -11.50 -22.96
CA ARG A 215 6.08 -10.11 -22.66
C ARG A 215 7.13 -9.32 -21.88
N LEU A 216 8.12 -9.99 -21.31
CA LEU A 216 9.25 -9.32 -20.64
C LEU A 216 10.25 -8.66 -21.59
N ARG A 217 10.19 -8.94 -22.89
CA ARG A 217 11.20 -8.41 -23.82
C ARG A 217 10.71 -7.12 -24.51
N PRO A 218 11.44 -5.99 -24.37
CA PRO A 218 12.60 -5.74 -23.52
C PRO A 218 12.21 -5.43 -22.06
N LEU A 219 12.86 -6.07 -21.07
CA LEU A 219 12.72 -5.80 -19.63
C LEU A 219 13.64 -4.67 -19.16
N HIS A 220 14.54 -4.22 -20.03
CA HIS A 220 15.57 -3.21 -19.70
C HIS A 220 16.41 -3.57 -18.45
N LEU A 221 16.68 -4.87 -18.24
CA LEU A 221 17.32 -5.39 -17.03
C LEU A 221 18.65 -4.72 -16.68
N PRO A 222 19.63 -4.50 -17.61
CA PRO A 222 20.88 -3.88 -17.23
C PRO A 222 20.71 -2.44 -16.69
N SER A 223 19.95 -1.61 -17.39
CA SER A 223 19.68 -0.23 -16.95
C SER A 223 18.81 -0.17 -15.71
N GLY A 224 17.86 -1.09 -15.56
CA GLY A 224 17.01 -1.21 -14.39
C GLY A 224 17.77 -1.67 -13.16
N ALA A 225 18.61 -2.71 -13.27
CA ALA A 225 19.47 -3.19 -12.20
C ALA A 225 20.48 -2.11 -11.77
N ALA A 226 21.09 -1.40 -12.73
CA ALA A 226 21.95 -0.26 -12.41
C ALA A 226 21.21 0.82 -11.64
N LEU A 227 19.99 1.19 -12.05
CA LEU A 227 19.16 2.17 -11.34
C LEU A 227 18.78 1.68 -9.93
N PHE A 228 18.38 0.42 -9.79
CA PHE A 228 18.08 -0.18 -8.49
C PHE A 228 19.29 -0.10 -7.54
N LEU A 229 20.46 -0.51 -8.02
CA LEU A 229 21.69 -0.47 -7.23
C LEU A 229 22.12 0.97 -6.91
N LEU A 230 22.02 1.91 -7.87
CA LEU A 230 22.32 3.31 -7.64
C LEU A 230 21.49 3.94 -6.52
N ILE A 231 20.21 3.52 -6.38
CA ILE A 231 19.32 4.02 -5.33
C ILE A 231 19.53 3.25 -4.03
N ALA A 232 19.56 1.91 -4.05
CA ALA A 232 19.55 1.10 -2.84
C ALA A 232 20.93 0.90 -2.23
N ALA A 233 21.97 0.65 -3.02
CA ALA A 233 23.28 0.23 -2.52
C ALA A 233 24.04 1.30 -1.71
N PRO A 234 24.02 2.61 -2.02
CA PRO A 234 24.84 3.57 -1.32
C PRO A 234 24.67 3.55 0.20
N TRP A 235 23.42 3.58 0.68
CA TRP A 235 23.19 3.54 2.12
C TRP A 235 23.62 2.22 2.75
N HIS A 236 23.34 1.08 2.10
CA HIS A 236 23.70 -0.23 2.64
C HIS A 236 25.24 -0.39 2.76
N LEU A 237 25.99 0.11 1.77
CA LEU A 237 27.46 0.12 1.80
C LEU A 237 28.00 1.03 2.89
N LEU A 238 27.49 2.26 2.99
CA LEU A 238 27.90 3.22 4.01
C LEU A 238 27.58 2.72 5.43
N ALA A 239 26.42 2.12 5.65
CA ALA A 239 26.05 1.55 6.93
C ALA A 239 26.98 0.37 7.32
N ALA A 240 27.30 -0.49 6.35
CA ALA A 240 28.23 -1.61 6.56
C ALA A 240 29.65 -1.14 6.87
N GLN A 241 30.11 -0.02 6.28
CA GLN A 241 31.44 0.56 6.52
C GLN A 241 31.53 1.25 7.88
N ARG A 242 30.43 1.85 8.36
CA ARG A 242 30.42 2.63 9.61
C ARG A 242 30.15 1.82 10.86
N HIS A 243 29.67 0.57 10.72
CA HIS A 243 29.34 -0.26 11.88
C HIS A 243 29.63 -1.73 11.64
N ASP A 244 30.57 -2.26 12.40
CA ASP A 244 30.94 -3.67 12.36
C ASP A 244 29.75 -4.55 12.79
N GLY A 245 29.54 -5.66 12.03
CA GLY A 245 28.44 -6.58 12.30
C GLY A 245 27.05 -6.13 11.78
N TRP A 246 26.93 -4.92 11.22
CA TRP A 246 25.68 -4.41 10.66
C TRP A 246 25.05 -5.37 9.65
N ALA A 247 25.83 -5.88 8.70
CA ALA A 247 25.32 -6.75 7.65
C ALA A 247 24.73 -8.06 8.23
N ARG A 248 25.39 -8.69 9.23
CA ARG A 248 24.85 -9.87 9.90
C ARG A 248 23.56 -9.55 10.65
N PHE A 249 23.53 -8.46 11.40
CA PHE A 249 22.33 -8.01 12.11
C PHE A 249 21.18 -7.78 11.15
N TYR A 250 21.42 -6.99 10.08
CA TYR A 250 20.38 -6.59 9.15
C TYR A 250 19.86 -7.75 8.30
N PHE A 251 20.75 -8.55 7.66
CA PHE A 251 20.32 -9.61 6.74
C PHE A 251 19.88 -10.88 7.45
N ILE A 252 20.59 -11.28 8.55
CA ILE A 252 20.28 -12.54 9.23
C ILE A 252 19.23 -12.32 10.31
N ARG A 253 19.51 -11.46 11.31
CA ARG A 253 18.63 -11.29 12.47
C ARG A 253 17.29 -10.64 12.09
N GLU A 254 17.32 -9.51 11.38
CA GLU A 254 16.10 -8.73 11.07
C GLU A 254 15.27 -9.29 9.91
N HIS A 255 15.84 -10.12 9.04
CA HIS A 255 15.08 -10.71 7.94
C HIS A 255 14.84 -12.20 8.10
N TRP A 256 15.90 -13.01 8.27
CA TRP A 256 15.77 -14.46 8.35
C TRP A 256 15.22 -14.95 9.68
N GLU A 257 15.88 -14.61 10.80
CA GLU A 257 15.45 -15.07 12.13
C GLU A 257 14.06 -14.52 12.49
N ARG A 258 13.76 -13.27 12.14
CA ARG A 258 12.45 -12.67 12.38
C ARG A 258 11.30 -13.39 11.65
N PHE A 259 11.57 -13.98 10.49
CA PHE A 259 10.56 -14.73 9.74
C PHE A 259 10.38 -16.15 10.27
N THR A 260 11.50 -16.79 10.73
CA THR A 260 11.57 -18.22 11.06
C THR A 260 11.45 -18.53 12.54
N THR A 261 11.66 -17.56 13.45
CA THR A 261 11.67 -17.76 14.90
C THR A 261 10.61 -16.97 15.64
N ASP A 262 10.27 -17.39 16.87
CA ASP A 262 9.29 -16.74 17.75
C ASP A 262 9.90 -15.61 18.61
N THR A 263 11.06 -15.09 18.25
CA THR A 263 11.84 -14.12 19.03
C THR A 263 11.05 -12.86 19.45
N HIS A 264 9.97 -12.53 18.73
CA HIS A 264 9.19 -11.32 18.99
C HIS A 264 7.84 -11.54 19.67
N LEU A 265 7.50 -12.77 20.10
CA LEU A 265 6.25 -13.12 20.81
C LEU A 265 4.96 -12.54 20.18
N ARG A 266 4.90 -12.51 18.84
CA ARG A 266 3.77 -11.96 18.06
C ARG A 266 3.06 -13.07 17.29
N GLY A 267 2.85 -14.21 17.94
CA GLY A 267 2.18 -15.37 17.37
C GLY A 267 0.67 -15.13 17.30
N GLU A 268 0.15 -14.99 16.08
CA GLU A 268 -1.28 -14.89 15.81
C GLU A 268 -1.74 -16.13 15.00
N PRO A 269 -3.00 -16.55 15.08
CA PRO A 269 -3.49 -17.71 14.38
C PRO A 269 -3.39 -17.55 12.85
N TRP A 270 -3.43 -18.65 12.10
CA TRP A 270 -3.26 -18.65 10.64
C TRP A 270 -4.34 -17.83 9.89
N TRP A 271 -5.55 -17.75 10.45
CA TRP A 271 -6.67 -16.98 9.88
C TRP A 271 -6.63 -15.48 10.19
N PHE A 272 -5.71 -15.02 11.02
CA PHE A 272 -5.60 -13.62 11.47
C PHE A 272 -5.69 -12.61 10.32
N PHE A 273 -4.91 -12.81 9.26
CA PHE A 273 -4.94 -11.88 8.13
C PHE A 273 -6.20 -11.96 7.29
N GLY A 274 -6.97 -13.04 7.35
CA GLY A 274 -8.31 -13.10 6.75
C GLY A 274 -9.26 -12.09 7.41
N VAL A 275 -9.26 -12.04 8.73
CA VAL A 275 -10.05 -11.05 9.50
C VAL A 275 -9.57 -9.64 9.25
N VAL A 276 -8.25 -9.41 9.31
CA VAL A 276 -7.66 -8.07 9.06
C VAL A 276 -7.99 -7.57 7.65
N LEU A 277 -7.95 -8.45 6.64
CA LEU A 277 -8.29 -8.11 5.26
C LEU A 277 -9.75 -7.65 5.14
N LEU A 278 -10.68 -8.40 5.73
CA LEU A 278 -12.10 -8.07 5.67
C LEU A 278 -12.42 -6.79 6.44
N ALA A 279 -11.92 -6.66 7.67
CA ALA A 279 -12.11 -5.47 8.49
C ALA A 279 -11.47 -4.23 7.83
N GLY A 280 -10.24 -4.36 7.33
CA GLY A 280 -9.52 -3.28 6.69
C GLY A 280 -10.10 -2.82 5.36
N LEU A 281 -10.82 -3.71 4.64
CA LEU A 281 -11.52 -3.36 3.40
C LEU A 281 -12.88 -2.68 3.67
N PHE A 282 -13.36 -2.65 4.90
CA PHE A 282 -14.60 -1.96 5.24
C PHE A 282 -14.58 -0.50 4.75
N PRO A 283 -15.67 0.03 4.14
CA PRO A 283 -17.01 -0.58 3.99
C PRO A 283 -17.21 -1.44 2.72
N TRP A 284 -16.17 -1.69 1.93
CA TRP A 284 -16.22 -2.29 0.60
C TRP A 284 -16.23 -3.83 0.60
N VAL A 285 -16.22 -4.46 1.75
CA VAL A 285 -16.11 -5.91 1.93
C VAL A 285 -17.20 -6.70 1.18
N GLY A 286 -18.41 -6.16 1.10
CA GLY A 286 -19.53 -6.78 0.39
C GLY A 286 -19.35 -6.93 -1.12
N PHE A 287 -18.38 -6.21 -1.69
CA PHE A 287 -18.04 -6.25 -3.11
C PHE A 287 -16.86 -7.17 -3.42
N LEU A 288 -16.15 -7.68 -2.41
CA LEU A 288 -14.94 -8.47 -2.58
C LEU A 288 -15.19 -9.75 -3.39
N VAL A 289 -16.12 -10.56 -2.96
CA VAL A 289 -16.40 -11.87 -3.59
C VAL A 289 -16.85 -11.70 -5.05
N PRO A 290 -17.84 -10.87 -5.38
CA PRO A 290 -18.23 -10.67 -6.78
C PRO A 290 -17.12 -10.05 -7.64
N ALA A 291 -16.26 -9.16 -7.10
CA ALA A 291 -15.13 -8.60 -7.82
C ALA A 291 -14.08 -9.68 -8.15
N VAL A 292 -13.72 -10.54 -7.18
CA VAL A 292 -12.78 -11.65 -7.40
C VAL A 292 -13.35 -12.66 -8.40
N ARG A 293 -14.62 -13.08 -8.26
CA ARG A 293 -15.26 -13.97 -9.24
C ARG A 293 -15.25 -13.40 -10.65
N SER A 294 -15.51 -12.10 -10.79
CA SER A 294 -15.47 -11.42 -12.09
C SER A 294 -14.06 -11.36 -12.66
N ALA A 295 -13.03 -11.16 -11.83
CA ALA A 295 -11.63 -11.13 -12.25
C ALA A 295 -11.14 -12.52 -12.70
N LEU A 296 -11.70 -13.59 -12.15
CA LEU A 296 -11.38 -14.97 -12.50
C LEU A 296 -12.38 -15.59 -13.49
N ALA A 297 -13.23 -14.79 -14.13
CA ALA A 297 -14.25 -15.30 -15.05
C ALA A 297 -13.61 -16.11 -16.20
N GLY A 298 -14.25 -17.23 -16.55
CA GLY A 298 -13.72 -18.21 -17.50
C GLY A 298 -12.71 -19.19 -16.89
N GLY A 299 -12.41 -19.06 -15.60
CA GLY A 299 -11.57 -19.99 -14.85
C GLY A 299 -10.13 -20.13 -15.39
N TRP A 300 -9.50 -21.26 -15.08
CA TRP A 300 -8.12 -21.52 -15.48
C TRP A 300 -7.91 -21.58 -16.99
N ALA A 301 -8.92 -22.09 -17.74
CA ALA A 301 -8.84 -22.21 -19.20
C ALA A 301 -8.65 -20.85 -19.90
N ARG A 302 -9.29 -19.79 -19.39
CA ARG A 302 -9.24 -18.42 -19.94
C ARG A 302 -8.34 -17.47 -19.14
N ARG A 303 -7.44 -17.98 -18.31
CA ARG A 303 -6.58 -17.15 -17.45
C ARG A 303 -5.73 -16.11 -18.21
N ARG A 304 -5.35 -16.43 -19.46
CA ARG A 304 -4.58 -15.51 -20.32
C ARG A 304 -5.43 -14.35 -20.85
N GLU A 305 -6.71 -14.58 -21.12
CA GLU A 305 -7.64 -13.55 -21.57
C GLU A 305 -7.88 -12.52 -20.45
N ASN A 306 -7.93 -12.98 -19.19
CA ASN A 306 -8.14 -12.18 -18.00
C ASN A 306 -6.86 -11.94 -17.19
N GLY A 307 -5.71 -11.84 -17.87
CA GLY A 307 -4.37 -11.81 -17.26
C GLY A 307 -4.22 -10.72 -16.19
N ALA A 308 -4.81 -9.54 -16.39
CA ALA A 308 -4.79 -8.47 -15.40
C ALA A 308 -5.60 -8.82 -14.14
N GLY A 309 -6.78 -9.43 -14.28
CA GLY A 309 -7.59 -9.90 -13.17
C GLY A 309 -6.84 -10.95 -12.33
N TRP A 310 -6.26 -11.93 -12.98
CA TRP A 310 -5.41 -12.94 -12.34
C TRP A 310 -4.20 -12.34 -11.64
N PHE A 311 -3.60 -11.28 -12.19
CA PHE A 311 -2.47 -10.60 -11.56
C PHE A 311 -2.86 -10.02 -10.20
N PHE A 312 -3.97 -9.28 -10.12
CA PHE A 312 -4.40 -8.69 -8.86
C PHE A 312 -4.83 -9.75 -7.83
N VAL A 313 -5.48 -10.83 -8.26
CA VAL A 313 -5.86 -11.93 -7.36
C VAL A 313 -4.62 -12.64 -6.82
N LEU A 314 -3.63 -12.95 -7.68
CA LEU A 314 -2.36 -13.54 -7.27
C LEU A 314 -1.57 -12.63 -6.33
N TRP A 315 -1.56 -11.33 -6.61
CA TRP A 315 -0.93 -10.34 -5.73
C TRP A 315 -1.53 -10.40 -4.31
N VAL A 316 -2.84 -10.36 -4.19
CA VAL A 316 -3.53 -10.47 -2.89
C VAL A 316 -3.27 -11.82 -2.23
N ALA A 317 -3.48 -12.91 -2.96
CA ALA A 317 -3.35 -14.27 -2.43
C ALA A 317 -1.91 -14.56 -1.95
N PHE A 318 -0.90 -14.18 -2.75
CA PHE A 318 0.50 -14.40 -2.37
C PHE A 318 0.87 -13.65 -1.09
N ILE A 319 0.54 -12.35 -0.99
CA ILE A 319 0.92 -11.55 0.18
C ILE A 319 0.20 -12.04 1.44
N VAL A 320 -1.10 -12.33 1.35
CA VAL A 320 -1.85 -12.86 2.49
C VAL A 320 -1.29 -14.22 2.92
N LEU A 321 -1.02 -15.13 1.99
CA LEU A 321 -0.43 -16.44 2.28
C LEU A 321 0.96 -16.30 2.88
N PHE A 322 1.83 -15.50 2.29
CA PHE A 322 3.20 -15.28 2.76
C PHE A 322 3.25 -14.83 4.22
N PHE A 323 2.46 -13.81 4.57
CA PHE A 323 2.43 -13.34 5.96
C PHE A 323 1.66 -14.25 6.89
N SER A 324 0.67 -15.02 6.40
CA SER A 324 -0.02 -16.03 7.22
C SER A 324 0.90 -17.17 7.64
N LEU A 325 1.90 -17.50 6.83
CA LEU A 325 2.94 -18.49 7.14
C LEU A 325 4.03 -17.94 8.08
N SER A 326 4.17 -16.62 8.18
CA SER A 326 5.12 -16.00 9.10
C SER A 326 4.69 -16.22 10.56
N ARG A 327 5.66 -16.45 11.44
CA ARG A 327 5.44 -16.57 12.89
C ARG A 327 5.13 -15.22 13.54
N SER A 328 5.73 -14.13 13.04
CA SER A 328 5.45 -12.78 13.52
C SER A 328 4.39 -12.11 12.63
N LYS A 329 3.24 -11.72 13.20
CA LYS A 329 2.12 -11.12 12.49
C LYS A 329 1.75 -9.77 13.08
N LEU A 330 1.56 -8.77 12.21
CA LEU A 330 1.06 -7.44 12.56
C LEU A 330 0.04 -6.96 11.52
N ILE A 331 -0.99 -6.27 11.97
CA ILE A 331 -2.06 -5.72 11.13
C ILE A 331 -1.53 -5.02 9.85
N PRO A 332 -0.49 -4.15 9.91
CA PRO A 332 -0.01 -3.43 8.73
C PRO A 332 0.66 -4.32 7.66
N TYR A 333 1.01 -5.57 7.95
CA TYR A 333 1.77 -6.40 7.00
C TYR A 333 1.03 -6.69 5.71
N ILE A 334 -0.30 -6.75 5.75
CA ILE A 334 -1.12 -6.95 4.54
C ILE A 334 -1.58 -5.64 3.88
N LEU A 335 -1.11 -4.48 4.35
CA LEU A 335 -1.44 -3.21 3.69
C LEU A 335 -1.15 -3.20 2.18
N PRO A 336 -0.08 -3.84 1.67
CA PRO A 336 0.20 -3.87 0.24
C PRO A 336 -0.87 -4.54 -0.63
N VAL A 337 -1.85 -5.27 -0.08
CA VAL A 337 -2.93 -5.90 -0.88
C VAL A 337 -4.05 -4.93 -1.25
N TYR A 338 -4.22 -3.83 -0.49
CA TYR A 338 -5.38 -2.93 -0.66
C TYR A 338 -5.42 -2.18 -1.99
N PRO A 339 -4.30 -1.73 -2.59
CA PRO A 339 -4.33 -1.18 -3.94
C PRO A 339 -4.87 -2.18 -4.97
N ALA A 340 -4.49 -3.45 -4.87
CA ALA A 340 -5.00 -4.51 -5.76
C ALA A 340 -6.50 -4.75 -5.56
N LEU A 341 -6.94 -4.84 -4.30
CA LEU A 341 -8.36 -4.99 -3.95
C LEU A 341 -9.19 -3.81 -4.45
N ALA A 342 -8.67 -2.59 -4.31
CA ALA A 342 -9.34 -1.38 -4.77
C ALA A 342 -9.53 -1.37 -6.30
N VAL A 343 -8.53 -1.81 -7.07
CA VAL A 343 -8.64 -1.92 -8.53
C VAL A 343 -9.63 -3.03 -8.93
N LEU A 344 -9.63 -4.18 -8.25
CA LEU A 344 -10.59 -5.26 -8.50
C LEU A 344 -12.03 -4.81 -8.23
N VAL A 345 -12.27 -4.23 -7.06
CA VAL A 345 -13.60 -3.75 -6.65
C VAL A 345 -14.04 -2.59 -7.55
N GLY A 346 -13.16 -1.61 -7.79
CA GLY A 346 -13.44 -0.46 -8.63
C GLY A 346 -13.76 -0.83 -10.07
N GLY A 347 -13.02 -1.77 -10.64
CA GLY A 347 -13.30 -2.30 -11.98
C GLY A 347 -14.63 -3.04 -12.06
N TRP A 348 -14.99 -3.80 -11.01
CA TRP A 348 -16.28 -4.48 -10.94
C TRP A 348 -17.44 -3.48 -10.79
N LEU A 349 -17.33 -2.51 -9.89
CA LEU A 349 -18.33 -1.45 -9.67
C LEU A 349 -18.59 -0.67 -10.94
N ALA A 350 -17.55 -0.25 -11.66
CA ALA A 350 -17.69 0.51 -12.89
C ALA A 350 -18.45 -0.26 -13.97
N ARG A 351 -18.11 -1.54 -14.17
CA ARG A 351 -18.83 -2.40 -15.15
C ARG A 351 -20.30 -2.56 -14.82
N ARG A 352 -20.66 -2.78 -13.53
CA ARG A 352 -22.07 -2.90 -13.11
C ARG A 352 -22.83 -1.60 -13.25
N TRP A 353 -22.18 -0.50 -12.93
CA TRP A 353 -22.74 0.83 -13.13
C TRP A 353 -23.05 1.11 -14.62
N GLU A 354 -22.09 0.83 -15.50
CA GLU A 354 -22.24 1.00 -16.95
C GLU A 354 -23.31 0.11 -17.57
N ALA A 355 -23.49 -1.09 -17.04
CA ALA A 355 -24.54 -2.02 -17.43
C ALA A 355 -25.92 -1.69 -16.85
N GLY A 356 -26.04 -0.68 -15.98
CA GLY A 356 -27.30 -0.33 -15.31
C GLY A 356 -27.77 -1.38 -14.28
N GLU A 357 -26.88 -2.29 -13.87
CA GLU A 357 -27.21 -3.40 -12.95
C GLU A 357 -27.17 -2.93 -11.49
N VAL A 358 -28.31 -2.51 -10.96
CA VAL A 358 -28.43 -1.99 -9.58
C VAL A 358 -28.51 -3.11 -8.53
N ALA A 359 -29.10 -4.26 -8.86
CA ALA A 359 -29.34 -5.32 -7.90
C ALA A 359 -28.06 -5.87 -7.21
N PRO A 360 -26.95 -6.17 -7.93
CA PRO A 360 -25.70 -6.57 -7.31
C PRO A 360 -25.08 -5.50 -6.40
N LEU A 361 -25.28 -4.20 -6.74
CA LEU A 361 -24.78 -3.09 -5.93
C LEU A 361 -25.53 -2.98 -4.61
N ARG A 362 -26.85 -3.21 -4.59
CA ARG A 362 -27.67 -3.15 -3.37
C ARG A 362 -27.19 -4.14 -2.30
N THR A 363 -26.80 -5.35 -2.68
CA THR A 363 -26.31 -6.35 -1.73
C THR A 363 -25.03 -5.88 -1.04
N GLY A 364 -24.03 -5.42 -1.80
CA GLY A 364 -22.79 -4.90 -1.23
C GLY A 364 -23.00 -3.67 -0.34
N LEU A 365 -23.90 -2.75 -0.74
CA LEU A 365 -24.27 -1.58 0.05
C LEU A 365 -24.99 -1.97 1.35
N ARG A 366 -25.88 -2.96 1.33
CA ARG A 366 -26.53 -3.48 2.56
C ARG A 366 -25.53 -4.06 3.53
N ILE A 367 -24.53 -4.82 3.05
CA ILE A 367 -23.46 -5.36 3.90
C ILE A 367 -22.65 -4.21 4.52
N GLY A 368 -22.27 -3.20 3.73
CA GLY A 368 -21.59 -2.02 4.25
C GLY A 368 -22.41 -1.25 5.28
N ALA A 369 -23.71 -1.03 5.01
CA ALA A 369 -24.63 -0.34 5.92
C ALA A 369 -24.82 -1.11 7.23
N ALA A 370 -24.98 -2.43 7.17
CA ALA A 370 -25.04 -3.28 8.35
C ALA A 370 -23.76 -3.19 9.20
N GLY A 371 -22.58 -3.16 8.54
CA GLY A 371 -21.31 -2.94 9.23
C GLY A 371 -21.22 -1.59 9.91
N TYR A 372 -21.67 -0.51 9.27
CA TYR A 372 -21.73 0.82 9.92
C TYR A 372 -22.70 0.83 11.11
N LEU A 373 -23.86 0.18 10.98
CA LEU A 373 -24.80 0.07 12.10
C LEU A 373 -24.17 -0.69 13.29
N LEU A 374 -23.52 -1.82 13.02
CA LEU A 374 -22.81 -2.58 14.06
C LEU A 374 -21.70 -1.75 14.72
N LEU A 375 -20.92 -1.01 13.93
CA LEU A 375 -19.90 -0.11 14.46
C LEU A 375 -20.51 1.00 15.32
N ALA A 376 -21.59 1.62 14.87
CA ALA A 376 -22.28 2.66 15.63
C ALA A 376 -22.81 2.12 16.95
N VAL A 377 -23.47 0.93 16.94
CA VAL A 377 -23.93 0.26 18.16
C VAL A 377 -22.77 -0.06 19.10
N ALA A 378 -21.66 -0.58 18.57
CA ALA A 378 -20.46 -0.87 19.36
C ALA A 378 -19.90 0.41 20.04
N LEU A 379 -19.80 1.51 19.30
CA LEU A 379 -19.33 2.79 19.83
C LEU A 379 -20.27 3.35 20.92
N VAL A 380 -21.59 3.24 20.73
CA VAL A 380 -22.57 3.62 21.74
C VAL A 380 -22.41 2.76 23.00
N VAL A 381 -22.34 1.42 22.85
CA VAL A 381 -22.12 0.52 23.99
C VAL A 381 -20.83 0.85 24.73
N LEU A 382 -19.73 1.12 24.03
CA LEU A 382 -18.45 1.50 24.64
C LEU A 382 -18.54 2.85 25.37
N ALA A 383 -19.30 3.81 24.82
CA ALA A 383 -19.51 5.11 25.46
C ALA A 383 -20.26 4.99 26.79
N PHE A 384 -21.26 4.09 26.85
CA PHE A 384 -22.04 3.84 28.08
C PHE A 384 -21.43 2.78 29.03
N ARG A 385 -20.46 2.00 28.57
CA ARG A 385 -19.78 0.95 29.33
C ARG A 385 -18.26 1.08 29.26
N PRO A 386 -17.65 2.19 29.76
CA PRO A 386 -16.23 2.43 29.66
C PRO A 386 -15.36 1.37 30.34
N GLY A 387 -15.93 0.60 31.29
CA GLY A 387 -15.27 -0.53 31.95
C GLY A 387 -14.91 -1.69 31.00
N LEU A 388 -15.61 -1.85 29.85
CA LEU A 388 -15.25 -2.86 28.85
C LEU A 388 -13.91 -2.57 28.17
N VAL A 389 -13.58 -1.29 27.95
CA VAL A 389 -12.30 -0.88 27.37
C VAL A 389 -11.17 -1.07 28.38
N ARG A 390 -11.39 -0.74 29.65
CA ARG A 390 -10.40 -0.93 30.74
C ARG A 390 -10.14 -2.42 30.99
N GLY A 391 -11.16 -3.27 30.96
CA GLY A 391 -11.00 -4.71 31.08
C GLY A 391 -10.16 -5.31 29.94
N ALA A 392 -10.35 -4.87 28.71
CA ALA A 392 -9.55 -5.31 27.58
C ALA A 392 -8.06 -4.87 27.67
N SER A 393 -7.78 -3.66 28.18
CA SER A 393 -6.41 -3.18 28.40
C SER A 393 -5.67 -3.96 29.50
N GLN A 394 -6.39 -4.44 30.52
CA GLN A 394 -5.80 -5.30 31.57
C GLN A 394 -5.47 -6.71 31.07
N VAL A 395 -6.30 -7.27 30.20
CA VAL A 395 -6.09 -8.60 29.60
C VAL A 395 -4.92 -8.54 28.60
N THR A 396 -4.66 -7.41 27.95
CA THR A 396 -3.56 -7.24 27.00
C THR A 396 -2.23 -6.79 27.61
N GLY A 397 -2.17 -6.64 28.95
CA GLY A 397 -0.96 -6.20 29.66
C GLY A 397 -0.54 -4.76 29.40
N LEU A 398 -1.41 -3.96 28.75
CA LEU A 398 -1.20 -2.54 28.57
C LEU A 398 -1.68 -1.84 29.85
N ALA A 399 -0.78 -1.67 30.83
CA ALA A 399 -1.03 -0.83 32.01
C ALA A 399 -1.34 0.59 31.54
N PRO A 400 -2.37 1.26 32.08
CA PRO A 400 -2.55 2.69 31.85
C PRO A 400 -1.34 3.40 32.48
N LEU A 401 -0.53 4.04 31.65
CA LEU A 401 0.45 5.00 32.12
C LEU A 401 -0.35 6.20 32.65
N ALA A 402 -0.36 6.35 33.97
CA ALA A 402 -0.89 7.51 34.66
C ALA A 402 -0.04 8.74 34.35
#